data_8cd05ad51f614d2a13e5698d4d3bc334
#
_entry.id   8cd05ad51f614d2a13e5698d4d3bc334
#
_cell.length_a   1.000
_cell.length_b   1.000
_cell.length_c   1.000
_cell.angle_alpha   90.00
_cell.angle_beta   90.00
_cell.angle_gamma   90.00
#
_symmetry.space_group_name_H-M   'P 1'
#
loop_
_entity.id
_entity.type
_entity.pdbx_description
1 polymer ?
#
loop_
_entity_poly.entity_id
_entity_poly.type
_entity_poly.pdbx_seq_one_letter_code
_entity_poly.pdbx_strand_id
1 'polypeptide(L)'
;YTAQLNAEGTGMRMDKLTSKLQSALADAQSLALGKENNMIAPAHLMHALVQQRDGSVRPLLSQTGFNLSQLEQGLATLIDDLPRVADNGGEVGISPEMSKLLNQADKLAQTKGDSFVSSELVLLAATHDSGALGKLLNSFGVSAQALETAAQNLRGGANVNGANAEDSWQALSKFCVDLTARAAKDK
;
A
#
# COMPACT_ATOMS: atom_id res chain seq x y z
N TYR A 1 11.02 -5.19 17.17
CA TYR A 1 11.14 -5.15 15.71
C TYR A 1 10.57 -3.87 15.11
N THR A 2 9.40 -3.44 15.54
CA THR A 2 8.83 -2.16 15.12
C THR A 2 9.67 -0.95 15.56
N ALA A 3 10.40 -1.04 16.67
CA ALA A 3 11.26 0.03 17.15
C ALA A 3 12.49 0.29 16.27
N GLN A 4 12.97 -0.73 15.58
CA GLN A 4 14.12 -0.59 14.66
C GLN A 4 13.75 0.08 13.34
N LEU A 5 12.51 -0.11 12.87
CA LEU A 5 12.02 0.58 11.68
C LEU A 5 11.83 2.08 11.93
N ASN A 6 11.69 2.49 13.19
CA ASN A 6 11.50 3.88 13.57
C ASN A 6 12.78 4.71 13.63
N ALA A 7 13.94 4.05 13.74
CA ALA A 7 15.04 4.75 14.36
C ALA A 7 15.83 5.66 13.44
N GLU A 8 15.89 5.42 12.13
CA GLU A 8 16.93 6.15 11.40
C GLU A 8 16.66 6.38 9.91
N GLY A 9 15.53 6.78 9.48
CA GLY A 9 15.52 7.04 8.06
C GLY A 9 14.27 7.59 7.42
N THR A 10 13.12 7.44 8.02
CA THR A 10 11.89 7.87 7.37
C THR A 10 11.40 9.24 7.84
N GLY A 11 11.87 9.71 9.00
CA GLY A 11 11.28 10.89 9.62
C GLY A 11 9.80 10.73 9.97
N MET A 12 9.22 9.56 9.67
CA MET A 12 7.81 9.24 9.91
C MET A 12 7.70 8.32 11.13
N ARG A 13 6.73 8.60 11.97
CA ARG A 13 6.45 7.79 13.15
C ARG A 13 5.55 6.61 12.75
N MET A 14 5.90 5.41 13.18
CA MET A 14 5.12 4.20 12.91
C MET A 14 3.71 4.27 13.51
N ASP A 15 3.53 5.02 14.59
CA ASP A 15 2.23 5.21 15.23
C ASP A 15 1.25 6.05 14.38
N LYS A 16 1.74 6.74 13.35
CA LYS A 16 0.90 7.44 12.38
C LYS A 16 0.36 6.55 11.27
N LEU A 17 0.81 5.32 11.18
CA LEU A 17 0.34 4.38 10.15
C LEU A 17 -0.88 3.62 10.65
N THR A 18 -1.83 3.35 9.76
CA THR A 18 -2.96 2.47 10.11
C THR A 18 -2.46 1.06 10.44
N SER A 19 -3.27 0.30 11.16
CA SER A 19 -2.93 -1.08 11.53
C SER A 19 -2.68 -1.96 10.31
N LYS A 20 -3.46 -1.78 9.25
CA LYS A 20 -3.28 -2.51 7.97
C LYS A 20 -1.94 -2.17 7.33
N LEU A 21 -1.56 -0.90 7.32
CA LEU A 21 -0.29 -0.47 6.74
C LEU A 21 0.90 -0.96 7.58
N GLN A 22 0.78 -0.95 8.90
CA GLN A 22 1.81 -1.51 9.78
C GLN A 22 2.02 -3.00 9.53
N SER A 23 0.93 -3.76 9.38
CA SER A 23 0.99 -5.19 9.05
C SER A 23 1.66 -5.42 7.70
N ALA A 24 1.34 -4.60 6.70
CA ALA A 24 1.95 -4.69 5.38
C ALA A 24 3.46 -4.41 5.43
N LEU A 25 3.90 -3.45 6.24
CA LEU A 25 5.33 -3.17 6.44
C LEU A 25 6.05 -4.34 7.09
N ALA A 26 5.45 -4.98 8.08
CA ALA A 26 6.01 -6.18 8.71
C ALA A 26 6.15 -7.31 7.70
N ASP A 27 5.14 -7.53 6.86
CA ASP A 27 5.17 -8.54 5.80
C ASP A 27 6.24 -8.19 4.75
N ALA A 28 6.38 -6.92 4.41
CA ALA A 28 7.42 -6.44 3.48
C ALA A 28 8.82 -6.72 4.02
N GLN A 29 9.04 -6.50 5.31
CA GLN A 29 10.30 -6.81 5.98
C GLN A 29 10.61 -8.31 5.91
N SER A 30 9.62 -9.14 6.21
CA SER A 30 9.77 -10.61 6.14
C SER A 30 10.08 -11.07 4.71
N LEU A 31 9.43 -10.47 3.72
CA LEU A 31 9.67 -10.77 2.31
C LEU A 31 11.10 -10.38 1.91
N ALA A 32 11.58 -9.21 2.32
CA ALA A 32 12.93 -8.76 2.03
C ALA A 32 13.97 -9.71 2.64
N LEU A 33 13.76 -10.12 3.89
CA LEU A 33 14.63 -11.11 4.54
C LEU A 33 14.65 -12.44 3.80
N GLY A 34 13.47 -12.94 3.41
CA GLY A 34 13.34 -14.21 2.69
C GLY A 34 13.97 -14.19 1.29
N LYS A 35 14.08 -13.02 0.69
CA LYS A 35 14.71 -12.81 -0.62
C LYS A 35 16.18 -12.39 -0.52
N GLU A 36 16.73 -12.38 0.68
CA GLU A 36 18.13 -11.98 0.94
C GLU A 36 18.40 -10.54 0.51
N ASN A 37 17.38 -9.68 0.51
CA ASN A 37 17.54 -8.25 0.28
C ASN A 37 17.92 -7.56 1.59
N ASN A 38 18.86 -6.63 1.52
CA ASN A 38 19.29 -5.88 2.71
C ASN A 38 18.48 -4.62 2.97
N MET A 39 17.53 -4.31 2.09
CA MET A 39 16.66 -3.15 2.21
C MET A 39 15.23 -3.48 1.80
N ILE A 40 14.28 -2.83 2.48
CA ILE A 40 12.86 -2.88 2.13
C ILE A 40 12.63 -1.83 1.04
N ALA A 41 12.35 -2.28 -0.17
CA ALA A 41 12.05 -1.42 -1.31
C ALA A 41 10.52 -1.19 -1.43
N PRO A 42 10.07 -0.17 -2.17
CA PRO A 42 8.64 0.04 -2.43
C PRO A 42 7.92 -1.18 -3.01
N ALA A 43 8.61 -1.97 -3.82
CA ALA A 43 8.05 -3.21 -4.39
C ALA A 43 7.68 -4.22 -3.32
N HIS A 44 8.47 -4.35 -2.26
CA HIS A 44 8.16 -5.24 -1.14
C HIS A 44 6.86 -4.82 -0.44
N LEU A 45 6.70 -3.52 -0.17
CA LEU A 45 5.51 -3.01 0.49
C LEU A 45 4.27 -3.17 -0.39
N MET A 46 4.38 -2.83 -1.67
CA MET A 46 3.25 -2.96 -2.60
C MET A 46 2.84 -4.43 -2.76
N HIS A 47 3.80 -5.35 -2.83
CA HIS A 47 3.52 -6.78 -2.86
C HIS A 47 2.72 -7.21 -1.61
N ALA A 48 3.15 -6.78 -0.43
CA ALA A 48 2.46 -7.08 0.82
C ALA A 48 1.03 -6.52 0.83
N LEU A 49 0.84 -5.29 0.35
CA LEU A 49 -0.48 -4.65 0.27
C LEU A 49 -1.41 -5.38 -0.70
N VAL A 50 -0.90 -5.83 -1.83
CA VAL A 50 -1.69 -6.58 -2.83
C VAL A 50 -2.08 -7.96 -2.28
N GLN A 51 -1.21 -8.59 -1.50
CA GLN A 51 -1.48 -9.89 -0.88
C GLN A 51 -2.45 -9.81 0.30
N GLN A 52 -2.63 -8.64 0.87
CA GLN A 52 -3.52 -8.42 2.02
C GLN A 52 -4.98 -8.57 1.58
N ARG A 53 -5.61 -9.70 1.93
CA ARG A 53 -6.98 -10.02 1.51
C ARG A 53 -8.04 -9.11 2.15
N ASP A 54 -7.77 -8.68 3.36
CA ASP A 54 -8.65 -7.80 4.14
C ASP A 54 -8.22 -6.33 4.08
N GLY A 55 -7.31 -5.98 3.18
CA GLY A 55 -6.84 -4.62 3.00
C GLY A 55 -7.66 -3.84 1.97
N SER A 56 -7.44 -2.52 1.93
CA SER A 56 -8.12 -1.60 1.03
C SER A 56 -7.51 -1.55 -0.37
N VAL A 57 -6.24 -1.90 -0.52
CA VAL A 57 -5.50 -1.76 -1.79
C VAL A 57 -6.00 -2.72 -2.86
N ARG A 58 -6.22 -3.98 -2.50
CA ARG A 58 -6.66 -5.01 -3.45
C ARG A 58 -8.01 -4.69 -4.11
N PRO A 59 -9.08 -4.36 -3.35
CA PRO A 59 -10.34 -3.95 -3.98
C PRO A 59 -10.21 -2.66 -4.79
N LEU A 60 -9.40 -1.71 -4.34
CA LEU A 60 -9.18 -0.46 -5.05
C LEU A 60 -8.54 -0.70 -6.43
N LEU A 61 -7.51 -1.54 -6.49
CA LEU A 61 -6.86 -1.92 -7.75
C LEU A 61 -7.83 -2.65 -8.68
N SER A 62 -8.60 -3.58 -8.13
CA SER A 62 -9.58 -4.35 -8.89
C SER A 62 -10.65 -3.46 -9.51
N GLN A 63 -11.17 -2.49 -8.74
CA GLN A 63 -12.21 -1.56 -9.20
C GLN A 63 -11.73 -0.62 -10.29
N THR A 64 -10.45 -0.27 -10.30
CA THR A 64 -9.88 0.68 -11.25
C THR A 64 -9.34 0.04 -12.53
N GLY A 65 -9.44 -1.28 -12.65
CA GLY A 65 -9.09 -1.99 -13.87
C GLY A 65 -7.67 -2.57 -13.92
N PHE A 66 -6.98 -2.64 -12.79
CA PHE A 66 -5.69 -3.34 -12.73
C PHE A 66 -5.89 -4.84 -12.84
N ASN A 67 -5.06 -5.47 -13.67
CA ASN A 67 -4.94 -6.92 -13.68
C ASN A 67 -4.05 -7.35 -12.52
N LEU A 68 -4.66 -7.84 -11.44
CA LEU A 68 -3.92 -8.19 -10.22
C LEU A 68 -2.86 -9.26 -10.46
N SER A 69 -3.15 -10.25 -11.30
CA SER A 69 -2.22 -11.31 -11.63
C SER A 69 -0.96 -10.77 -12.31
N GLN A 70 -1.13 -9.89 -13.30
CA GLN A 70 -0.01 -9.24 -13.98
C GLN A 70 0.76 -8.30 -13.04
N LEU A 71 0.06 -7.59 -12.18
CA LEU A 71 0.69 -6.72 -11.19
C LEU A 71 1.54 -7.53 -10.21
N GLU A 72 1.02 -8.65 -9.71
CA GLU A 72 1.77 -9.55 -8.82
C GLU A 72 3.03 -10.09 -9.51
N GLN A 73 2.94 -10.48 -10.76
CA GLN A 73 4.10 -10.94 -11.56
C GLN A 73 5.13 -9.82 -11.75
N GLY A 74 4.67 -8.62 -12.07
CA GLY A 74 5.54 -7.45 -12.22
C GLY A 74 6.27 -7.10 -10.93
N LEU A 75 5.56 -7.14 -9.79
CA LEU A 75 6.16 -6.91 -8.49
C LEU A 75 7.19 -7.98 -8.13
N ALA A 76 6.89 -9.24 -8.41
CA ALA A 76 7.84 -10.34 -8.20
C ALA A 76 9.11 -10.14 -9.01
N THR A 77 8.99 -9.70 -10.26
CA THR A 77 10.14 -9.38 -11.12
C THR A 77 10.97 -8.25 -10.55
N LEU A 78 10.33 -7.17 -10.09
CA LEU A 78 11.04 -6.05 -9.46
C LEU A 78 11.81 -6.49 -8.22
N ILE A 79 11.22 -7.36 -7.41
CA ILE A 79 11.84 -7.87 -6.19
C ILE A 79 13.02 -8.79 -6.54
N ASP A 80 12.87 -9.65 -7.54
CA ASP A 80 13.93 -10.57 -7.97
C ASP A 80 15.12 -9.82 -8.59
N ASP A 81 14.89 -8.64 -9.16
CA ASP A 81 15.95 -7.78 -9.72
C ASP A 81 16.71 -6.99 -8.65
N LEU A 82 16.24 -6.98 -7.41
CA LEU A 82 16.92 -6.27 -6.32
C LEU A 82 18.22 -6.98 -5.91
N PRO A 83 19.24 -6.22 -5.47
CA PRO A 83 20.49 -6.80 -5.02
C PRO A 83 20.28 -7.76 -3.86
N ARG A 84 20.94 -8.91 -3.89
CA ARG A 84 20.94 -9.90 -2.82
C ARG A 84 22.25 -9.81 -2.05
N VAL A 85 22.16 -9.92 -0.74
CA VAL A 85 23.31 -9.90 0.16
C VAL A 85 23.26 -11.18 0.99
N ALA A 86 24.23 -12.06 0.75
CA ALA A 86 24.24 -13.42 1.30
C ALA A 86 24.32 -13.46 2.83
N ASP A 87 24.86 -12.44 3.45
CA ASP A 87 24.96 -12.36 4.91
C ASP A 87 24.72 -10.91 5.35
N ASN A 88 23.47 -10.60 5.62
CA ASN A 88 23.08 -9.29 6.13
C ASN A 88 22.89 -9.27 7.66
N GLY A 89 23.29 -10.36 8.36
CA GLY A 89 23.13 -10.45 9.81
C GLY A 89 21.69 -10.47 10.29
N GLY A 90 20.73 -10.69 9.37
CA GLY A 90 19.31 -10.63 9.69
C GLY A 90 18.77 -9.22 9.81
N GLU A 91 19.54 -8.21 9.48
CA GLU A 91 19.10 -6.82 9.52
C GLU A 91 18.65 -6.36 8.14
N VAL A 92 17.49 -5.68 8.08
CA VAL A 92 16.95 -5.11 6.87
C VAL A 92 16.62 -3.64 7.13
N GLY A 93 17.27 -2.75 6.39
CA GLY A 93 17.02 -1.33 6.45
C GLY A 93 15.88 -0.89 5.54
N ILE A 94 15.53 0.37 5.60
CA ILE A 94 14.56 0.98 4.69
C ILE A 94 15.33 1.67 3.57
N SER A 95 14.97 1.37 2.30
CA SER A 95 15.62 1.99 1.15
C SER A 95 15.29 3.48 1.08
N PRO A 96 16.15 4.30 0.44
CA PRO A 96 15.84 5.73 0.22
C PRO A 96 14.55 5.92 -0.56
N GLU A 97 14.26 5.05 -1.52
CA GLU A 97 13.04 5.08 -2.32
C GLU A 97 11.80 4.82 -1.46
N MET A 98 11.90 3.88 -0.51
CA MET A 98 10.83 3.60 0.44
C MET A 98 10.59 4.77 1.37
N SER A 99 11.63 5.38 1.92
CA SER A 99 11.53 6.60 2.72
C SER A 99 10.80 7.71 1.99
N LYS A 100 11.18 7.92 0.73
CA LYS A 100 10.54 8.92 -0.13
C LYS A 100 9.05 8.62 -0.34
N LEU A 101 8.72 7.35 -0.60
CA LEU A 101 7.35 6.92 -0.80
C LEU A 101 6.50 7.18 0.46
N LEU A 102 6.98 6.78 1.62
CA LEU A 102 6.29 6.98 2.89
C LEU A 102 6.11 8.47 3.21
N ASN A 103 7.12 9.29 2.95
CA ASN A 103 7.03 10.74 3.13
C ASN A 103 5.99 11.38 2.21
N GLN A 104 5.89 10.92 0.97
CA GLN A 104 4.87 11.38 0.03
C GLN A 104 3.47 10.98 0.49
N ALA A 105 3.31 9.76 1.00
CA ALA A 105 2.04 9.30 1.56
C ALA A 105 1.64 10.13 2.79
N ASP A 106 2.59 10.49 3.65
CA ASP A 106 2.34 11.36 4.80
C ASP A 106 1.90 12.76 4.37
N LYS A 107 2.52 13.32 3.34
CA LYS A 107 2.10 14.62 2.79
C LYS A 107 0.68 14.57 2.24
N LEU A 108 0.31 13.47 1.57
CA LEU A 108 -1.06 13.28 1.10
C LEU A 108 -2.04 13.21 2.28
N ALA A 109 -1.68 12.51 3.36
CA ALA A 109 -2.49 12.44 4.56
C ALA A 109 -2.72 13.83 5.16
N GLN A 110 -1.67 14.62 5.28
CA GLN A 110 -1.76 15.99 5.79
C GLN A 110 -2.66 16.87 4.92
N THR A 111 -2.51 16.77 3.61
CA THR A 111 -3.32 17.53 2.65
C THR A 111 -4.81 17.17 2.77
N LYS A 112 -5.12 15.91 3.03
CA LYS A 112 -6.50 15.42 3.17
C LYS A 112 -7.07 15.64 4.57
N GLY A 113 -6.26 16.08 5.53
CA GLY A 113 -6.66 16.25 6.92
C GLY A 113 -6.76 14.93 7.69
N ASP A 114 -6.06 13.90 7.24
CA ASP A 114 -6.02 12.61 7.90
C ASP A 114 -5.03 12.62 9.06
N SER A 115 -5.40 11.99 10.17
CA SER A 115 -4.52 11.83 11.34
C SER A 115 -3.56 10.65 11.18
N PHE A 116 -3.88 9.69 10.29
CA PHE A 116 -3.10 8.48 10.04
C PHE A 116 -2.84 8.34 8.54
N VAL A 117 -1.73 7.70 8.20
CA VAL A 117 -1.40 7.32 6.83
C VAL A 117 -2.01 5.94 6.56
N SER A 118 -2.89 5.87 5.59
CA SER A 118 -3.58 4.63 5.21
C SER A 118 -2.93 3.98 3.98
N SER A 119 -3.28 2.72 3.74
CA SER A 119 -2.69 1.93 2.65
C SER A 119 -2.97 2.51 1.27
N GLU A 120 -4.18 3.06 1.03
CA GLU A 120 -4.50 3.64 -0.27
C GLU A 120 -3.70 4.92 -0.56
N LEU A 121 -3.26 5.64 0.47
CA LEU A 121 -2.38 6.79 0.28
C LEU A 121 -1.00 6.36 -0.21
N VAL A 122 -0.50 5.23 0.26
CA VAL A 122 0.75 4.64 -0.24
C VAL A 122 0.60 4.28 -1.72
N LEU A 123 -0.53 3.69 -2.10
CA LEU A 123 -0.81 3.37 -3.50
C LEU A 123 -0.84 4.64 -4.37
N LEU A 124 -1.53 5.68 -3.93
CA LEU A 124 -1.59 6.97 -4.64
C LEU A 124 -0.19 7.60 -4.76
N ALA A 125 0.59 7.59 -3.69
CA ALA A 125 1.97 8.08 -3.71
C ALA A 125 2.83 7.28 -4.69
N ALA A 126 2.63 5.95 -4.76
CA ALA A 126 3.38 5.08 -5.65
C ALA A 126 3.11 5.37 -7.13
N THR A 127 1.91 5.81 -7.49
CA THR A 127 1.61 6.20 -8.89
C THR A 127 2.38 7.43 -9.34
N HIS A 128 2.79 8.26 -8.40
CA HIS A 128 3.62 9.46 -8.67
C HIS A 128 5.11 9.18 -8.51
N ASP A 129 5.50 7.96 -8.15
CA ASP A 129 6.89 7.57 -8.01
C ASP A 129 7.58 7.57 -9.38
N SER A 130 8.77 8.13 -9.44
CA SER A 130 9.59 8.14 -10.67
C SER A 130 10.41 6.86 -10.86
N GLY A 131 10.41 5.97 -9.88
CA GLY A 131 11.19 4.74 -9.91
C GLY A 131 10.47 3.58 -10.62
N ALA A 132 11.00 2.38 -10.44
CA ALA A 132 10.51 1.17 -11.10
C ALA A 132 9.07 0.84 -10.74
N LEU A 133 8.66 1.05 -9.48
CA LEU A 133 7.29 0.79 -9.04
C LEU A 133 6.28 1.71 -9.73
N GLY A 134 6.58 3.01 -9.80
CA GLY A 134 5.72 3.98 -10.49
C GLY A 134 5.58 3.65 -11.97
N LYS A 135 6.66 3.26 -12.62
CA LYS A 135 6.64 2.83 -14.02
C LYS A 135 5.77 1.60 -14.22
N LEU A 136 5.88 0.62 -13.32
CA LEU A 136 5.04 -0.59 -13.36
C LEU A 136 3.56 -0.24 -13.24
N LEU A 137 3.19 0.56 -12.25
CA LEU A 137 1.81 0.96 -12.02
C LEU A 137 1.25 1.75 -13.21
N ASN A 138 2.03 2.67 -13.76
CA ASN A 138 1.61 3.48 -14.90
C ASN A 138 1.50 2.66 -16.21
N SER A 139 2.18 1.52 -16.30
CA SER A 139 2.11 0.64 -17.48
C SER A 139 0.73 0.01 -17.67
N PHE A 140 -0.11 -0.03 -16.63
CA PHE A 140 -1.48 -0.55 -16.73
C PHE A 140 -2.46 0.45 -17.33
N GLY A 141 -2.05 1.70 -17.57
CA GLY A 141 -2.88 2.70 -18.23
C GLY A 141 -3.97 3.29 -17.35
N VAL A 142 -3.97 3.02 -16.05
CA VAL A 142 -4.92 3.60 -15.10
C VAL A 142 -4.39 4.93 -14.59
N SER A 143 -5.21 5.99 -14.71
CA SER A 143 -4.80 7.32 -14.27
C SER A 143 -4.77 7.44 -12.75
N ALA A 144 -3.87 8.28 -12.24
CA ALA A 144 -3.80 8.59 -10.81
C ALA A 144 -5.12 9.19 -10.31
N GLN A 145 -5.80 9.98 -11.15
CA GLN A 145 -7.09 10.58 -10.80
C GLN A 145 -8.19 9.51 -10.64
N ALA A 146 -8.22 8.49 -11.47
CA ALA A 146 -9.17 7.39 -11.35
C ALA A 146 -8.97 6.65 -10.02
N LEU A 147 -7.72 6.39 -9.64
CA LEU A 147 -7.39 5.80 -8.35
C LEU A 147 -7.80 6.70 -7.18
N GLU A 148 -7.57 7.99 -7.28
CA GLU A 148 -7.95 8.94 -6.24
C GLU A 148 -9.47 9.00 -6.05
N THR A 149 -10.22 9.04 -7.15
CA THR A 149 -11.69 9.03 -7.11
C THR A 149 -12.20 7.73 -6.47
N ALA A 150 -11.65 6.59 -6.86
CA ALA A 150 -12.02 5.30 -6.29
C ALA A 150 -11.68 5.23 -4.79
N ALA A 151 -10.55 5.79 -4.39
CA ALA A 151 -10.15 5.85 -2.98
C ALA A 151 -11.11 6.70 -2.15
N GLN A 152 -11.53 7.84 -2.67
CA GLN A 152 -12.52 8.70 -2.01
C GLN A 152 -13.87 7.99 -1.87
N ASN A 153 -14.30 7.28 -2.88
CA ASN A 153 -15.53 6.48 -2.83
C ASN A 153 -15.44 5.36 -1.80
N LEU A 154 -14.28 4.72 -1.70
CA LEU A 154 -14.04 3.67 -0.71
C LEU A 154 -14.15 4.21 0.72
N ARG A 155 -13.65 5.40 0.96
CA ARG A 155 -13.74 6.08 2.26
C ARG A 155 -15.14 6.59 2.60
N GLY A 156 -15.99 6.78 1.61
CA GLY A 156 -17.28 7.44 1.80
C GLY A 156 -17.16 8.91 2.22
N GLY A 157 -16.05 9.56 1.86
CA GLY A 157 -15.77 10.95 2.23
C GLY A 157 -15.20 11.16 3.64
N ALA A 158 -14.97 10.08 4.39
CA ALA A 158 -14.46 10.18 5.76
C ALA A 158 -12.94 10.35 5.80
N ASN A 159 -12.46 11.06 6.81
CA ASN A 159 -11.04 11.17 7.11
C ASN A 159 -10.54 9.97 7.92
N VAL A 160 -9.25 9.68 7.83
CA VAL A 160 -8.61 8.59 8.58
C VAL A 160 -8.18 9.14 9.94
N ASN A 161 -9.04 8.98 10.93
CA ASN A 161 -8.83 9.52 12.27
C ASN A 161 -8.51 8.44 13.32
N GLY A 162 -8.41 7.18 12.89
CA GLY A 162 -8.08 6.07 13.75
C GLY A 162 -7.22 5.03 13.05
N ALA A 163 -6.46 4.29 13.83
CA ALA A 163 -5.56 3.26 13.31
C ALA A 163 -6.30 2.14 12.57
N ASN A 164 -7.56 1.90 12.92
CA ASN A 164 -8.39 0.83 12.35
C ASN A 164 -9.44 1.34 11.35
N ALA A 165 -9.27 2.55 10.83
CA ALA A 165 -10.24 3.15 9.91
C ALA A 165 -10.44 2.31 8.64
N GLU A 166 -9.41 1.67 8.14
CA GLU A 166 -9.49 0.83 6.92
C GLU A 166 -10.39 -0.40 7.11
N ASP A 167 -10.50 -0.92 8.33
CA ASP A 167 -11.40 -2.05 8.63
C ASP A 167 -12.88 -1.68 8.40
N SER A 168 -13.26 -0.44 8.75
CA SER A 168 -14.62 0.03 8.56
C SER A 168 -14.98 0.24 7.09
N TRP A 169 -14.02 0.62 6.26
CA TRP A 169 -14.28 0.78 4.82
C TRP A 169 -14.61 -0.52 4.15
N GLN A 170 -13.93 -1.58 4.51
CA GLN A 170 -14.17 -2.90 3.94
C GLN A 170 -15.55 -3.43 4.32
N ALA A 171 -15.97 -3.22 5.56
CA ALA A 171 -17.30 -3.60 6.02
C ALA A 171 -18.38 -2.82 5.25
N LEU A 172 -18.22 -1.52 5.06
CA LEU A 172 -19.14 -0.69 4.29
C LEU A 172 -19.20 -1.10 2.82
N SER A 173 -18.05 -1.38 2.22
CA SER A 173 -17.98 -1.82 0.82
C SER A 173 -18.75 -3.14 0.60
N LYS A 174 -18.57 -4.12 1.49
CA LYS A 174 -19.31 -5.39 1.42
C LYS A 174 -20.81 -5.18 1.61
N PHE A 175 -21.21 -4.34 2.54
CA PHE A 175 -22.61 -4.03 2.80
C PHE A 175 -23.28 -3.37 1.59
N CYS A 176 -22.62 -2.40 0.96
CA CYS A 176 -23.13 -1.71 -0.23
C CYS A 176 -23.28 -2.65 -1.42
N VAL A 177 -22.33 -3.56 -1.63
CA VAL A 177 -22.40 -4.56 -2.70
C VAL A 177 -23.60 -5.49 -2.50
N ASP A 178 -23.84 -5.95 -1.29
CA ASP A 178 -24.97 -6.83 -0.98
C ASP A 178 -26.31 -6.14 -1.21
N LEU A 179 -26.46 -4.88 -0.84
CA LEU A 179 -27.65 -4.09 -1.10
C LEU A 179 -27.92 -3.92 -2.59
N THR A 180 -26.89 -3.65 -3.36
CA THR A 180 -27.00 -3.51 -4.82
C THR A 180 -27.41 -4.83 -5.48
N ALA A 181 -26.84 -5.95 -5.04
CA ALA A 181 -27.18 -7.28 -5.53
C ALA A 181 -28.62 -7.64 -5.20
N ARG A 182 -29.13 -7.29 -4.02
CA ARG A 182 -30.53 -7.51 -3.62
C ARG A 182 -31.49 -6.69 -4.46
N ALA A 183 -31.18 -5.42 -4.70
CA ALA A 183 -32.00 -4.55 -5.54
C ALA A 183 -32.09 -5.07 -6.98
N ALA A 184 -31.02 -5.65 -7.52
CA ALA A 184 -31.01 -6.25 -8.85
C ALA A 184 -31.81 -7.55 -8.93
N LYS A 185 -31.99 -8.29 -7.85
CA LYS A 185 -32.77 -9.53 -7.81
C LYS A 185 -34.27 -9.30 -7.66
N ASP A 186 -34.67 -8.17 -7.14
CA ASP A 186 -36.09 -7.83 -6.92
C ASP A 186 -36.75 -7.15 -8.14
N LYS A 187 -36.05 -7.10 -9.25
CA LYS A 187 -36.56 -6.66 -10.54
C LYS A 187 -36.59 -7.83 -11.52
#